data_621a87c1fdc5f27453163f641f080882
#
_entry.id   621a87c1fdc5f27453163f641f080882
#
_cell.length_a   1.000
_cell.length_b   1.000
_cell.length_c   1.000
_cell.angle_alpha   90.00
_cell.angle_beta   90.00
_cell.angle_gamma   90.00
#
_symmetry.space_group_name_H-M   'P 1'
#
loop_
_entity.id
_entity.type
_entity.pdbx_description
1 polymer ?
#
loop_
_entity_poly.entity_id
_entity_poly.type
_entity_poly.pdbx_seq_one_letter_code
_entity_poly.pdbx_strand_id
1 'polypeptide(L)'
;MQRAFIVLAVCALVAVVGARAHSARSDTAGGPKITPAIRAATASFNGVAPQDRAWIEASIAVARPEAQRLIAEVDGLVDFRTDLNQPGSPFPSATGAIGITGVVDGRAQVGFDIGLLDGERAIDRPMVVLHELGHVIDYLLVDDELIARLDAGIPVGGPCQAAFDYGACTAIQERFADTFAKWALRGRFSLAGSGYGIPTPPSLEDWGQPLAQLSLRLGR
;
A
#
# COMPACT_ATOMS: atom_id res chain seq x y z
N MET A 1 -26.67 -30.45 -23.17
CA MET A 1 -26.93 -29.55 -22.02
C MET A 1 -25.59 -29.00 -21.55
N GLN A 2 -25.20 -27.85 -22.04
CA GLN A 2 -23.95 -27.19 -21.74
C GLN A 2 -24.16 -26.26 -20.53
N ARG A 3 -23.54 -26.60 -19.39
CA ARG A 3 -23.58 -25.73 -18.21
C ARG A 3 -22.55 -24.62 -18.40
N ALA A 4 -23.03 -23.42 -18.65
CA ALA A 4 -22.21 -22.21 -18.64
C ALA A 4 -21.82 -21.91 -17.18
N PHE A 5 -20.53 -22.01 -16.86
CA PHE A 5 -19.99 -21.53 -15.61
C PHE A 5 -19.84 -20.00 -15.73
N ILE A 6 -20.73 -19.28 -15.04
CA ILE A 6 -20.59 -17.84 -14.84
C ILE A 6 -19.51 -17.67 -13.76
N VAL A 7 -18.30 -17.32 -14.16
CA VAL A 7 -17.25 -16.88 -13.24
C VAL A 7 -17.57 -15.43 -12.86
N LEU A 8 -18.26 -15.23 -11.74
CA LEU A 8 -18.37 -13.91 -11.12
C LEU A 8 -17.03 -13.56 -10.48
N ALA A 9 -16.23 -12.79 -11.19
CA ALA A 9 -15.07 -12.14 -10.62
C ALA A 9 -15.54 -10.94 -9.80
N VAL A 10 -15.71 -11.14 -8.49
CA VAL A 10 -15.88 -10.02 -7.55
C VAL A 10 -14.49 -9.55 -7.18
N CYS A 11 -13.97 -8.55 -7.89
CA CYS A 11 -12.78 -7.82 -7.45
C CYS A 11 -13.20 -6.74 -6.45
N ALA A 12 -12.44 -6.63 -5.38
CA ALA A 12 -12.69 -5.72 -4.29
C ALA A 12 -12.57 -4.26 -4.74
N LEU A 13 -13.57 -3.45 -4.39
CA LEU A 13 -13.56 -2.00 -4.54
C LEU A 13 -12.58 -1.41 -3.54
N VAL A 14 -11.47 -0.88 -3.99
CA VAL A 14 -10.73 0.11 -3.21
C VAL A 14 -11.39 1.46 -3.48
N ALA A 15 -12.30 1.86 -2.60
CA ALA A 15 -12.84 3.20 -2.63
C ALA A 15 -11.73 4.15 -2.16
N VAL A 16 -11.07 4.79 -3.11
CA VAL A 16 -10.08 5.83 -2.82
C VAL A 16 -10.79 6.98 -2.13
N VAL A 17 -10.64 7.07 -0.81
CA VAL A 17 -10.81 8.33 -0.06
C VAL A 17 -9.68 9.31 -0.43
N GLY A 18 -8.84 8.96 -1.40
CA GLY A 18 -7.71 9.73 -1.89
C GLY A 18 -8.02 11.04 -2.61
N ALA A 19 -9.27 11.29 -3.06
CA ALA A 19 -9.61 12.55 -3.71
C ALA A 19 -9.57 13.76 -2.77
N ARG A 20 -9.69 13.58 -1.45
CA ARG A 20 -9.52 14.64 -0.45
C ARG A 20 -8.09 14.79 0.05
N ALA A 21 -7.30 13.72 0.03
CA ALA A 21 -5.88 13.78 0.42
C ALA A 21 -5.04 14.53 -0.63
N HIS A 22 -5.43 14.48 -1.90
CA HIS A 22 -4.74 15.23 -2.96
C HIS A 22 -4.92 16.75 -2.83
N SER A 23 -6.06 17.22 -2.30
CA SER A 23 -6.28 18.65 -2.02
C SER A 23 -5.44 19.15 -0.83
N ALA A 24 -5.11 18.27 0.13
CA ALA A 24 -4.27 18.63 1.27
C ALA A 24 -2.77 18.68 0.92
N ARG A 25 -2.33 17.99 -0.13
CA ARG A 25 -0.94 18.03 -0.60
C ARG A 25 -0.58 19.38 -1.25
N SER A 26 -1.59 20.10 -1.76
CA SER A 26 -1.37 21.42 -2.42
C SER A 26 -1.06 22.55 -1.45
N ASP A 27 -1.38 22.43 -0.16
CA ASP A 27 -1.24 23.51 0.83
C ASP A 27 -0.08 23.34 1.83
N THR A 28 0.60 22.19 1.82
CA THR A 28 1.78 21.99 2.66
C THR A 28 2.95 21.51 1.81
N ALA A 29 3.75 22.45 1.34
CA ALA A 29 5.09 22.19 0.80
C ALA A 29 5.99 21.58 1.90
N GLY A 30 5.81 20.31 2.20
CA GLY A 30 6.56 19.54 3.17
C GLY A 30 5.64 18.59 3.94
N GLY A 31 5.75 17.29 3.67
CA GLY A 31 5.16 16.26 4.53
C GLY A 31 5.60 16.42 5.99
N PRO A 32 4.98 15.72 6.94
CA PRO A 32 5.31 15.84 8.35
C PRO A 32 6.82 15.63 8.55
N LYS A 33 7.49 16.58 9.21
CA LYS A 33 8.93 16.46 9.49
C LYS A 33 9.14 15.28 10.42
N ILE A 34 9.79 14.24 9.92
CA ILE A 34 10.15 13.07 10.73
C ILE A 34 11.23 13.49 11.73
N THR A 35 10.82 13.54 12.99
CA THR A 35 11.69 13.91 14.12
C THR A 35 12.37 12.67 14.71
N PRO A 36 13.48 12.83 15.48
CA PRO A 36 14.09 11.70 16.19
C PRO A 36 13.11 10.95 17.10
N ALA A 37 12.14 11.65 17.71
CA ALA A 37 11.12 11.02 18.54
C ALA A 37 10.19 10.11 17.72
N ILE A 38 9.83 10.52 16.50
CA ILE A 38 9.02 9.70 15.57
C ILE A 38 9.81 8.46 15.16
N ARG A 39 11.09 8.60 14.82
CA ARG A 39 11.95 7.45 14.45
C ARG A 39 12.15 6.44 15.59
N ALA A 40 12.11 6.89 16.83
CA ALA A 40 12.22 6.02 18.01
C ALA A 40 10.89 5.37 18.43
N ALA A 41 9.78 5.84 17.87
CA ALA A 41 8.47 5.26 18.11
C ALA A 41 8.22 4.05 17.20
N THR A 42 7.35 3.17 17.64
CA THR A 42 6.91 2.00 16.86
C THR A 42 5.47 2.18 16.40
N ALA A 43 5.07 1.43 15.38
CA ALA A 43 3.70 1.39 14.90
C ALA A 43 2.73 1.03 16.03
N SER A 44 1.55 1.63 15.97
CA SER A 44 0.46 1.29 16.87
C SER A 44 -0.34 0.11 16.31
N PHE A 45 -0.70 -0.82 17.20
CA PHE A 45 -1.56 -1.99 16.92
C PHE A 45 -2.77 -2.01 17.85
N ASN A 46 -3.34 -0.85 18.16
CA ASN A 46 -4.46 -0.75 19.08
C ASN A 46 -5.70 -1.47 18.52
N GLY A 47 -6.20 -2.46 19.26
CA GLY A 47 -7.35 -3.28 18.83
C GLY A 47 -7.03 -4.37 17.81
N VAL A 48 -5.77 -4.51 17.40
CA VAL A 48 -5.32 -5.59 16.51
C VAL A 48 -5.06 -6.85 17.34
N ALA A 49 -5.63 -7.98 16.94
CA ALA A 49 -5.41 -9.24 17.61
C ALA A 49 -3.94 -9.71 17.47
N PRO A 50 -3.36 -10.39 18.47
CA PRO A 50 -1.95 -10.80 18.42
C PRO A 50 -1.56 -11.61 17.18
N GLN A 51 -2.44 -12.48 16.70
CA GLN A 51 -2.22 -13.27 15.48
C GLN A 51 -2.17 -12.37 14.22
N ASP A 52 -3.00 -11.32 14.19
CA ASP A 52 -3.06 -10.40 13.06
C ASP A 52 -1.82 -9.52 13.04
N ARG A 53 -1.40 -9.04 14.19
CA ARG A 53 -0.12 -8.34 14.35
C ARG A 53 1.05 -9.20 13.88
N ALA A 54 1.09 -10.48 14.28
CA ALA A 54 2.18 -11.37 13.93
C ALA A 54 2.32 -11.56 12.40
N TRP A 55 1.22 -11.70 11.65
CA TRP A 55 1.33 -11.84 10.21
C TRP A 55 1.65 -10.51 9.50
N ILE A 56 1.22 -9.35 10.03
CA ILE A 56 1.64 -8.03 9.52
C ILE A 56 3.16 -7.88 9.67
N GLU A 57 3.68 -8.13 10.87
CA GLU A 57 5.12 -8.06 11.16
C GLU A 57 5.92 -9.06 10.30
N ALA A 58 5.41 -10.29 10.13
CA ALA A 58 6.04 -11.29 9.26
C ALA A 58 6.05 -10.83 7.78
N SER A 59 4.99 -10.18 7.32
CA SER A 59 4.92 -9.62 5.96
C SER A 59 5.94 -8.49 5.74
N ILE A 60 6.19 -7.68 6.74
CA ILE A 60 7.25 -6.64 6.69
C ILE A 60 8.64 -7.29 6.71
N ALA A 61 8.82 -8.32 7.52
CA ALA A 61 10.12 -8.99 7.70
C ALA A 61 10.64 -9.69 6.44
N VAL A 62 9.78 -10.10 5.51
CA VAL A 62 10.21 -10.70 4.22
C VAL A 62 10.60 -9.68 3.16
N ALA A 63 10.36 -8.40 3.41
CA ALA A 63 10.77 -7.33 2.51
C ALA A 63 12.30 -7.20 2.43
N ARG A 64 12.78 -6.64 1.34
CA ARG A 64 14.21 -6.32 1.20
C ARG A 64 14.67 -5.29 2.25
N PRO A 65 15.96 -5.30 2.65
CA PRO A 65 16.47 -4.44 3.73
C PRO A 65 16.23 -2.94 3.47
N GLU A 66 16.27 -2.49 2.22
CA GLU A 66 16.03 -1.10 1.84
C GLU A 66 14.59 -0.68 2.13
N ALA A 67 13.62 -1.54 1.79
CA ALA A 67 12.21 -1.30 2.09
C ALA A 67 11.96 -1.33 3.60
N GLN A 68 12.54 -2.28 4.33
CA GLN A 68 12.43 -2.32 5.79
C GLN A 68 12.96 -1.04 6.45
N ARG A 69 14.09 -0.47 5.95
CA ARG A 69 14.60 0.81 6.46
C ARG A 69 13.63 1.97 6.21
N LEU A 70 13.04 2.05 5.00
CA LEU A 70 12.03 3.09 4.71
C LEU A 70 10.81 2.95 5.61
N ILE A 71 10.34 1.72 5.84
CA ILE A 71 9.22 1.45 6.75
C ILE A 71 9.57 1.87 8.18
N ALA A 72 10.76 1.52 8.65
CA ALA A 72 11.22 1.89 9.99
C ALA A 72 11.29 3.42 10.21
N GLU A 73 11.57 4.21 9.17
CA GLU A 73 11.57 5.68 9.26
C GLU A 73 10.19 6.27 9.55
N VAL A 74 9.12 5.60 9.14
CA VAL A 74 7.73 6.07 9.31
C VAL A 74 6.96 5.30 10.37
N ASP A 75 7.54 4.24 10.94
CA ASP A 75 6.86 3.30 11.83
C ASP A 75 6.12 4.03 12.98
N GLY A 76 6.74 5.02 13.59
CA GLY A 76 6.15 5.83 14.65
C GLY A 76 4.93 6.67 14.22
N LEU A 77 4.61 6.75 12.94
CA LEU A 77 3.46 7.47 12.39
C LEU A 77 2.38 6.53 11.86
N VAL A 78 2.55 5.22 11.99
CA VAL A 78 1.61 4.22 11.45
C VAL A 78 0.74 3.64 12.55
N ASP A 79 -0.56 3.60 12.30
CA ASP A 79 -1.54 2.89 13.13
C ASP A 79 -2.17 1.78 12.29
N PHE A 80 -1.87 0.53 12.63
CA PHE A 80 -2.48 -0.64 11.99
C PHE A 80 -3.83 -0.97 12.63
N ARG A 81 -4.77 -1.41 11.79
CA ARG A 81 -6.14 -1.79 12.17
C ARG A 81 -6.57 -3.03 11.38
N THR A 82 -7.41 -3.84 12.01
CA THR A 82 -8.04 -5.03 11.38
C THR A 82 -9.56 -4.99 11.47
N ASP A 83 -10.12 -3.82 11.74
CA ASP A 83 -11.56 -3.56 11.83
C ASP A 83 -12.11 -2.82 10.59
N LEU A 84 -11.44 -2.97 9.45
CA LEU A 84 -11.93 -2.40 8.20
C LEU A 84 -13.38 -2.88 7.94
N ASN A 85 -14.25 -1.98 7.53
CA ASN A 85 -15.68 -2.22 7.33
C ASN A 85 -16.52 -2.48 8.60
N GLN A 86 -15.94 -2.35 9.81
CA GLN A 86 -16.70 -2.46 11.04
C GLN A 86 -17.20 -1.09 11.54
N PRO A 87 -18.27 -1.05 12.34
CA PRO A 87 -18.72 0.18 12.96
C PRO A 87 -17.61 0.82 13.81
N GLY A 88 -17.35 2.12 13.59
CA GLY A 88 -16.28 2.85 14.27
C GLY A 88 -14.93 2.82 13.57
N SER A 89 -14.80 2.11 12.44
CA SER A 89 -13.64 2.24 11.57
C SER A 89 -13.52 3.66 11.01
N PRO A 90 -12.31 4.22 10.89
CA PRO A 90 -12.10 5.48 10.20
C PRO A 90 -12.40 5.40 8.69
N PHE A 91 -12.66 4.20 8.17
CA PHE A 91 -12.94 3.90 6.76
C PHE A 91 -14.34 3.31 6.55
N PRO A 92 -15.43 4.03 6.87
CA PRO A 92 -16.78 3.46 6.85
C PRO A 92 -17.29 3.10 5.45
N SER A 93 -16.61 3.56 4.39
CA SER A 93 -17.01 3.36 3.00
C SER A 93 -16.09 2.38 2.24
N ALA A 94 -15.22 1.67 2.95
CA ALA A 94 -14.23 0.78 2.34
C ALA A 94 -14.79 -0.61 1.96
N THR A 95 -16.09 -0.70 1.69
CA THR A 95 -16.76 -1.97 1.38
C THR A 95 -16.07 -2.72 0.24
N GLY A 96 -15.56 -3.91 0.54
CA GLY A 96 -14.89 -4.78 -0.42
C GLY A 96 -13.38 -4.48 -0.60
N ALA A 97 -12.84 -3.49 0.08
CA ALA A 97 -11.39 -3.30 0.12
C ALA A 97 -10.73 -4.36 1.03
N ILE A 98 -9.63 -4.93 0.57
CA ILE A 98 -8.82 -5.88 1.35
C ILE A 98 -7.88 -5.11 2.29
N GLY A 99 -7.31 -4.03 1.81
CA GLY A 99 -6.50 -3.09 2.53
C GLY A 99 -6.88 -1.65 2.17
N ILE A 100 -6.54 -0.72 3.02
CA ILE A 100 -6.72 0.71 2.77
C ILE A 100 -5.72 1.51 3.60
N THR A 101 -5.19 2.56 2.99
CA THR A 101 -4.35 3.54 3.69
C THR A 101 -4.96 4.92 3.58
N GLY A 102 -4.99 5.64 4.71
CA GLY A 102 -5.40 7.04 4.76
C GLY A 102 -4.62 7.79 5.82
N VAL A 103 -4.79 9.11 5.88
CA VAL A 103 -4.16 9.94 6.90
C VAL A 103 -5.24 10.60 7.74
N VAL A 104 -5.14 10.39 9.05
CA VAL A 104 -6.03 10.97 10.06
C VAL A 104 -5.15 11.63 11.11
N ASP A 105 -5.37 12.91 11.35
CA ASP A 105 -4.64 13.71 12.37
C ASP A 105 -3.09 13.61 12.20
N GLY A 106 -2.61 13.57 10.97
CA GLY A 106 -1.18 13.50 10.65
C GLY A 106 -0.53 12.13 10.85
N ARG A 107 -1.31 11.08 11.11
CA ARG A 107 -0.86 9.70 11.22
C ARG A 107 -1.44 8.86 10.08
N ALA A 108 -0.65 7.93 9.57
CA ALA A 108 -1.11 6.98 8.59
C ALA A 108 -1.93 5.88 9.28
N GLN A 109 -3.17 5.73 8.86
CA GLN A 109 -4.05 4.64 9.28
C GLN A 109 -4.00 3.57 8.19
N VAL A 110 -3.55 2.36 8.52
CA VAL A 110 -3.50 1.21 7.61
C VAL A 110 -4.48 0.16 8.10
N GLY A 111 -5.55 -0.02 7.36
CA GLY A 111 -6.63 -0.95 7.70
C GLY A 111 -6.65 -2.19 6.82
N PHE A 112 -7.00 -3.35 7.41
CA PHE A 112 -7.18 -4.62 6.69
C PHE A 112 -8.54 -5.23 6.98
N ASP A 113 -9.15 -5.85 5.97
CA ASP A 113 -10.32 -6.71 6.13
C ASP A 113 -9.86 -8.16 6.27
N ILE A 114 -9.85 -8.65 7.52
CA ILE A 114 -9.39 -10.00 7.82
C ILE A 114 -10.31 -11.05 7.18
N GLY A 115 -11.60 -10.80 7.10
CA GLY A 115 -12.55 -11.72 6.47
C GLY A 115 -12.25 -11.93 4.99
N LEU A 116 -11.82 -10.89 4.28
CA LEU A 116 -11.39 -11.01 2.88
C LEU A 116 -10.01 -11.65 2.76
N LEU A 117 -9.08 -11.34 3.68
CA LEU A 117 -7.74 -11.92 3.69
C LEU A 117 -7.74 -13.41 4.00
N ASP A 118 -8.66 -13.88 4.86
CA ASP A 118 -8.81 -15.28 5.26
C ASP A 118 -9.84 -16.04 4.40
N GLY A 119 -10.42 -15.40 3.40
CA GLY A 119 -11.44 -15.96 2.53
C GLY A 119 -10.92 -17.08 1.61
N GLU A 120 -11.81 -17.57 0.73
CA GLU A 120 -11.52 -18.66 -0.21
C GLU A 120 -10.42 -18.34 -1.24
N ARG A 121 -10.03 -17.08 -1.36
CA ARG A 121 -8.99 -16.65 -2.28
C ARG A 121 -7.64 -16.71 -1.59
N ALA A 122 -6.67 -17.34 -2.26
CA ALA A 122 -5.26 -17.28 -1.84
C ALA A 122 -4.72 -15.85 -2.09
N ILE A 123 -4.82 -14.99 -1.08
CA ILE A 123 -4.29 -13.63 -1.11
C ILE A 123 -2.84 -13.65 -0.64
N ASP A 124 -1.97 -12.98 -1.39
CA ASP A 124 -0.57 -12.77 -0.99
C ASP A 124 -0.52 -11.67 0.07
N ARG A 125 -0.59 -12.03 1.35
CA ARG A 125 -0.58 -11.11 2.48
C ARG A 125 0.63 -10.15 2.48
N PRO A 126 1.88 -10.62 2.26
CA PRO A 126 3.01 -9.72 2.09
C PRO A 126 2.80 -8.67 1.01
N MET A 127 2.21 -9.05 -0.13
CA MET A 127 1.91 -8.10 -1.20
C MET A 127 0.92 -7.03 -0.76
N VAL A 128 -0.15 -7.39 -0.05
CA VAL A 128 -1.15 -6.44 0.45
C VAL A 128 -0.54 -5.50 1.50
N VAL A 129 0.15 -6.05 2.50
CA VAL A 129 0.76 -5.23 3.57
C VAL A 129 1.77 -4.24 2.99
N LEU A 130 2.63 -4.69 2.08
CA LEU A 130 3.66 -3.84 1.50
C LEU A 130 3.09 -2.84 0.48
N HIS A 131 1.94 -3.15 -0.16
CA HIS A 131 1.20 -2.20 -0.97
C HIS A 131 0.68 -1.04 -0.10
N GLU A 132 -0.01 -1.34 1.00
CA GLU A 132 -0.52 -0.31 1.91
C GLU A 132 0.61 0.52 2.53
N LEU A 133 1.72 -0.12 2.89
CA LEU A 133 2.91 0.61 3.35
C LEU A 133 3.57 1.40 2.22
N GLY A 134 3.40 1.01 0.98
CA GLY A 134 3.79 1.81 -0.19
C GLY A 134 3.09 3.17 -0.19
N HIS A 135 1.78 3.22 0.07
CA HIS A 135 1.06 4.49 0.22
C HIS A 135 1.60 5.33 1.38
N VAL A 136 1.94 4.71 2.51
CA VAL A 136 2.57 5.43 3.63
C VAL A 136 3.91 6.05 3.23
N ILE A 137 4.76 5.28 2.54
CA ILE A 137 6.07 5.74 2.04
C ILE A 137 5.90 6.87 1.03
N ASP A 138 4.98 6.73 0.06
CA ASP A 138 4.64 7.79 -0.89
C ASP A 138 4.25 9.07 -0.15
N TYR A 139 3.34 8.95 0.80
CA TYR A 139 2.77 10.10 1.49
C TYR A 139 3.77 10.80 2.42
N LEU A 140 4.63 10.06 3.12
CA LEU A 140 5.47 10.61 4.18
C LEU A 140 6.93 10.86 3.77
N LEU A 141 7.47 10.14 2.79
CA LEU A 141 8.89 10.16 2.47
C LEU A 141 9.23 10.59 1.05
N VAL A 142 8.31 10.37 0.10
CA VAL A 142 8.57 10.61 -1.33
C VAL A 142 8.04 11.98 -1.70
N ASP A 143 8.88 12.83 -2.30
CA ASP A 143 8.47 14.11 -2.85
C ASP A 143 7.86 13.96 -4.26
N ASP A 144 7.23 15.05 -4.74
CA ASP A 144 6.52 15.03 -6.03
C ASP A 144 7.46 14.77 -7.22
N GLU A 145 8.72 15.19 -7.15
CA GLU A 145 9.71 14.94 -8.19
C GLU A 145 10.08 13.45 -8.24
N LEU A 146 10.31 12.85 -7.08
CA LEU A 146 10.66 11.44 -6.98
C LEU A 146 9.50 10.55 -7.40
N ILE A 147 8.25 10.85 -6.97
CA ILE A 147 7.09 10.06 -7.37
C ILE A 147 6.86 10.13 -8.88
N ALA A 148 6.97 11.31 -9.49
CA ALA A 148 6.82 11.46 -10.94
C ALA A 148 7.90 10.67 -11.72
N ARG A 149 9.14 10.69 -11.24
CA ARG A 149 10.24 9.91 -11.84
C ARG A 149 10.02 8.41 -11.71
N LEU A 150 9.56 7.93 -10.57
CA LEU A 150 9.27 6.51 -10.35
C LEU A 150 8.08 6.06 -11.20
N ASP A 151 7.02 6.86 -11.30
CA ASP A 151 5.86 6.56 -12.14
C ASP A 151 6.22 6.44 -13.61
N ALA A 152 7.08 7.33 -14.12
CA ALA A 152 7.57 7.27 -15.50
C ALA A 152 8.31 5.96 -15.83
N GLY A 153 8.86 5.28 -14.82
CA GLY A 153 9.51 3.97 -14.96
C GLY A 153 8.55 2.78 -14.96
N ILE A 154 7.26 3.00 -14.65
CA ILE A 154 6.24 1.94 -14.63
C ILE A 154 5.57 1.91 -16.01
N PRO A 155 5.55 0.77 -16.73
CA PRO A 155 4.89 0.69 -18.02
C PRO A 155 3.42 1.10 -17.91
N VAL A 156 2.92 1.77 -18.93
CA VAL A 156 1.48 2.07 -19.02
C VAL A 156 0.76 0.74 -19.24
N GLY A 157 -0.10 0.37 -18.30
CA GLY A 157 -0.95 -0.80 -18.42
C GLY A 157 -1.94 -0.66 -19.57
N GLY A 158 -2.46 -1.77 -20.04
CA GLY A 158 -3.64 -1.77 -20.88
C GLY A 158 -4.82 -1.10 -20.15
N PRO A 159 -5.92 -0.78 -20.85
CA PRO A 159 -7.09 -0.23 -20.19
C PRO A 159 -7.46 -1.16 -19.04
N CYS A 160 -7.66 -0.59 -17.85
CA CYS A 160 -8.28 -1.29 -16.75
C CYS A 160 -9.52 -1.94 -17.30
N GLN A 161 -9.65 -3.26 -17.16
CA GLN A 161 -10.79 -3.94 -17.77
C GLN A 161 -12.06 -3.25 -17.32
N ALA A 162 -12.89 -2.86 -18.28
CA ALA A 162 -14.07 -1.99 -18.08
C ALA A 162 -15.12 -2.53 -17.09
N ALA A 163 -14.95 -3.75 -16.58
CA ALA A 163 -15.76 -4.29 -15.48
C ALA A 163 -15.49 -3.56 -14.14
N PHE A 164 -14.39 -2.82 -14.06
CA PHE A 164 -13.97 -2.11 -12.87
C PHE A 164 -13.53 -0.72 -13.31
N ASP A 165 -14.45 0.21 -13.28
CA ASP A 165 -14.23 1.63 -13.58
C ASP A 165 -13.38 2.28 -12.45
N TYR A 166 -12.16 1.76 -12.30
CA TYR A 166 -11.22 2.28 -11.33
C TYR A 166 -10.33 3.32 -11.99
N GLY A 167 -10.67 4.57 -11.81
CA GLY A 167 -9.70 5.65 -11.94
C GLY A 167 -8.41 5.38 -11.15
N ALA A 168 -8.49 4.56 -10.11
CA ALA A 168 -7.40 4.04 -9.31
C ALA A 168 -6.34 3.24 -10.09
N CYS A 169 -6.73 2.48 -11.11
CA CYS A 169 -5.81 1.67 -11.93
C CYS A 169 -4.75 2.52 -12.66
N THR A 170 -5.04 3.79 -12.87
CA THR A 170 -4.14 4.76 -13.50
C THR A 170 -3.61 5.79 -12.51
N ALA A 171 -4.09 5.80 -11.27
CA ALA A 171 -3.62 6.74 -10.26
C ALA A 171 -2.15 6.48 -9.91
N ILE A 172 -1.35 7.52 -9.89
CA ILE A 172 0.10 7.45 -9.62
C ILE A 172 0.37 6.74 -8.29
N GLN A 173 -0.44 7.02 -7.27
CA GLN A 173 -0.30 6.45 -5.93
C GLN A 173 -0.46 4.93 -5.93
N GLU A 174 -1.45 4.40 -6.64
CA GLU A 174 -1.68 2.95 -6.76
C GLU A 174 -0.56 2.28 -7.56
N ARG A 175 -0.12 2.93 -8.65
CA ARG A 175 1.00 2.45 -9.46
C ARG A 175 2.28 2.39 -8.65
N PHE A 176 2.53 3.42 -7.84
CA PHE A 176 3.67 3.44 -6.92
C PHE A 176 3.55 2.34 -5.86
N ALA A 177 2.43 2.27 -5.12
CA ALA A 177 2.25 1.33 -4.02
C ALA A 177 2.37 -0.14 -4.47
N ASP A 178 1.72 -0.50 -5.60
CA ASP A 178 1.83 -1.84 -6.19
C ASP A 178 3.27 -2.16 -6.62
N THR A 179 3.95 -1.21 -7.26
CA THR A 179 5.33 -1.42 -7.71
C THR A 179 6.31 -1.42 -6.54
N PHE A 180 6.07 -0.61 -5.50
CA PHE A 180 6.83 -0.65 -4.25
C PHE A 180 6.76 -2.04 -3.61
N ALA A 181 5.56 -2.62 -3.50
CA ALA A 181 5.40 -3.97 -2.95
C ALA A 181 6.16 -5.01 -3.78
N LYS A 182 6.06 -4.97 -5.12
CA LYS A 182 6.82 -5.84 -6.03
C LYS A 182 8.33 -5.71 -5.85
N TRP A 183 8.82 -4.49 -5.74
CA TRP A 183 10.23 -4.20 -5.48
C TRP A 183 10.67 -4.70 -4.10
N ALA A 184 9.88 -4.43 -3.07
CA ALA A 184 10.15 -4.86 -1.72
C ALA A 184 10.25 -6.39 -1.62
N LEU A 185 9.42 -7.12 -2.35
CA LEU A 185 9.43 -8.58 -2.44
C LEU A 185 10.43 -9.15 -3.46
N ARG A 186 11.23 -8.31 -4.13
CA ARG A 186 12.17 -8.72 -5.18
C ARG A 186 11.52 -9.54 -6.29
N GLY A 187 10.33 -9.17 -6.70
CA GLY A 187 9.55 -9.90 -7.70
C GLY A 187 8.97 -11.25 -7.22
N ARG A 188 9.14 -11.62 -5.96
CA ARG A 188 8.59 -12.85 -5.36
C ARG A 188 7.21 -12.58 -4.76
N PHE A 189 6.21 -12.46 -5.60
CA PHE A 189 4.82 -12.21 -5.20
C PHE A 189 3.89 -13.08 -6.04
N SER A 190 2.71 -13.35 -5.51
CA SER A 190 1.64 -13.99 -6.26
C SER A 190 0.76 -12.95 -6.93
N LEU A 191 0.47 -13.14 -8.22
CA LEU A 191 -0.54 -12.32 -8.92
C LEU A 191 -1.97 -12.64 -8.45
N ALA A 192 -2.17 -13.76 -7.76
CA ALA A 192 -3.44 -14.08 -7.11
C ALA A 192 -3.63 -13.12 -5.93
N GLY A 193 -4.29 -12.00 -6.17
CA GLY A 193 -4.55 -10.96 -5.15
C GLY A 193 -3.98 -9.59 -5.46
N SER A 194 -3.10 -9.42 -6.46
CA SER A 194 -2.76 -8.10 -6.95
C SER A 194 -3.96 -7.56 -7.74
N GLY A 195 -4.78 -6.71 -7.09
CA GLY A 195 -6.06 -6.25 -7.65
C GLY A 195 -5.93 -5.33 -8.85
N TYR A 196 -4.76 -4.71 -9.04
CA TYR A 196 -4.64 -3.58 -9.98
C TYR A 196 -4.10 -3.93 -11.35
N GLY A 197 -3.52 -5.12 -11.56
CA GLY A 197 -2.94 -5.50 -12.85
C GLY A 197 -1.87 -4.53 -13.36
N ILE A 198 -1.22 -3.78 -12.47
CA ILE A 198 -0.18 -2.81 -12.82
C ILE A 198 1.03 -3.56 -13.36
N PRO A 199 1.51 -3.21 -14.57
CA PRO A 199 2.67 -3.88 -15.15
C PRO A 199 3.93 -3.68 -14.31
N THR A 200 4.74 -4.72 -14.23
CA THR A 200 6.03 -4.64 -13.56
C THR A 200 7.04 -3.90 -14.44
N PRO A 201 7.84 -2.97 -13.90
CA PRO A 201 8.96 -2.39 -14.62
C PRO A 201 9.91 -3.45 -15.18
N PRO A 202 10.60 -3.18 -16.30
CA PRO A 202 11.55 -4.12 -16.89
C PRO A 202 12.66 -4.55 -15.91
N SER A 203 13.05 -3.66 -15.01
CA SER A 203 13.97 -3.94 -13.89
C SER A 203 13.43 -3.31 -12.62
N LEU A 204 13.00 -4.13 -11.68
CA LEU A 204 12.61 -3.66 -10.34
C LEU A 204 13.81 -3.08 -9.57
N GLU A 205 15.00 -3.58 -9.80
CA GLU A 205 16.22 -3.06 -9.15
C GLU A 205 16.53 -1.63 -9.61
N ASP A 206 16.50 -1.36 -10.92
CA ASP A 206 16.75 -0.03 -11.45
C ASP A 206 15.63 0.94 -11.04
N TRP A 207 14.38 0.48 -11.11
CA TRP A 207 13.22 1.27 -10.67
C TRP A 207 13.35 1.68 -9.20
N GLY A 208 13.70 0.76 -8.33
CA GLY A 208 13.79 0.98 -6.89
C GLY A 208 15.10 1.61 -6.41
N GLN A 209 16.09 1.81 -7.30
CA GLN A 209 17.38 2.40 -6.92
C GLN A 209 17.26 3.76 -6.20
N PRO A 210 16.40 4.70 -6.64
CA PRO A 210 16.20 5.96 -5.92
C PRO A 210 15.66 5.76 -4.49
N LEU A 211 14.78 4.78 -4.28
CA LEU A 211 14.26 4.43 -2.96
C LEU A 211 15.34 3.80 -2.08
N ALA A 212 16.16 2.94 -2.64
CA ALA A 212 17.32 2.39 -1.93
C ALA A 212 18.29 3.50 -1.48
N GLN A 213 18.57 4.48 -2.34
CA GLN A 213 19.37 5.65 -1.98
C GLN A 213 18.70 6.51 -0.91
N LEU A 214 17.37 6.71 -0.99
CA LEU A 214 16.61 7.42 0.04
C LEU A 214 16.75 6.71 1.39
N SER A 215 16.59 5.39 1.44
CA SER A 215 16.74 4.61 2.67
C SER A 215 18.11 4.75 3.34
N LEU A 216 19.18 4.90 2.55
CA LEU A 216 20.53 5.12 3.06
C LEU A 216 20.75 6.54 3.59
N ARG A 217 20.06 7.53 3.02
CA ARG A 217 20.13 8.93 3.48
C ARG A 217 19.40 9.13 4.80
N LEU A 218 18.26 8.49 4.96
CA LEU A 218 17.42 8.61 6.15
C LEU A 218 17.97 7.82 7.33
N GLY A 219 18.61 6.68 7.09
CA GLY A 219 19.20 5.83 8.15
C GLY A 219 20.53 6.33 8.72
N ARG A 220 20.94 7.57 8.42
CA ARG A 220 22.10 8.24 9.00
C ARG A 220 21.64 9.20 10.09
#